data_af5bce27afb3976c6f0fb2420e8d44ea
#
_entry.id   af5bce27afb3976c6f0fb2420e8d44ea
#
_cell.length_a   1.000
_cell.length_b   1.000
_cell.length_c   1.000
_cell.angle_alpha   90.00
_cell.angle_beta   90.00
_cell.angle_gamma   90.00
#
_symmetry.space_group_name_H-M   'P 1'
#
loop_
_entity.id
_entity.type
_entity.pdbx_description
1 polymer ?
#
loop_
_entity_poly.entity_id
_entity_poly.type
_entity_poly.pdbx_seq_one_letter_code
_entity_poly.pdbx_strand_id
1 'polypeptide(L)'
;MTDRPDLTAIVVTWNTRDMTLDCLEALHGSAGAPGAEVFVVDNGSSDGTAEAVSQRFPSVKLIVNPDNKGFAAANNQAIGASSGRYILLVNSDVIVEKGTLAALVEFMDAAPLAGAAGAQLVSRTGRLEHSAAAFPSLATELLNKSLLRALMPSRYAGGKNKADSPTRVDSVLGACMIVRREAVESVGAFDEDFFFFLEETDWCRRMRDAGLEIYLVPSARAVHLKGRSKSPFRAEARVEYYRSLYKYFRKHSGPATRLLLRAGKLVKVALNFVMLAAANAFTIFCVGGLREKLRIYSLLFGWHLAFCPDGIGLPGKKTNGRRHRS
;
A
#
# COMPACT_ATOMS: atom_id res chain seq x y z
N MET A 1 -17.40 20.76 24.42
CA MET A 1 -16.49 20.57 23.26
C MET A 1 -15.80 19.24 23.50
N THR A 2 -16.02 18.28 22.64
CA THR A 2 -15.44 16.93 22.80
C THR A 2 -13.93 17.05 22.58
N ASP A 3 -13.16 16.56 23.55
CA ASP A 3 -11.68 16.52 23.59
C ASP A 3 -11.12 15.49 22.58
N ARG A 4 -11.68 15.51 21.35
CA ARG A 4 -11.36 14.57 20.28
C ARG A 4 -10.12 15.09 19.54
N PRO A 5 -9.07 14.31 19.39
CA PRO A 5 -7.88 14.73 18.64
C PRO A 5 -8.24 15.00 17.17
N ASP A 6 -7.60 16.00 16.58
CA ASP A 6 -7.81 16.29 15.16
C ASP A 6 -7.24 15.18 14.27
N LEU A 7 -6.15 14.55 14.68
CA LEU A 7 -5.43 13.57 13.89
C LEU A 7 -5.06 12.34 14.69
N THR A 8 -5.30 11.16 14.13
CA THR A 8 -4.71 9.89 14.55
C THR A 8 -3.67 9.46 13.50
N ALA A 9 -2.40 9.39 13.87
CA ALA A 9 -1.36 8.81 13.02
C ALA A 9 -1.20 7.31 13.35
N ILE A 10 -1.17 6.47 12.33
CA ILE A 10 -1.04 5.01 12.45
C ILE A 10 0.20 4.55 11.67
N VAL A 11 1.13 3.90 12.36
CA VAL A 11 2.33 3.30 11.78
C VAL A 11 2.26 1.79 11.97
N VAL A 12 2.19 1.03 10.87
CA VAL A 12 2.32 -0.43 10.90
C VAL A 12 3.77 -0.79 10.63
N THR A 13 4.33 -1.65 11.47
CA THR A 13 5.73 -2.08 11.38
C THR A 13 5.87 -3.60 11.40
N TRP A 14 6.88 -4.12 10.71
CA TRP A 14 7.27 -5.53 10.73
C TRP A 14 8.75 -5.67 10.38
N ASN A 15 9.59 -5.97 11.40
CA ASN A 15 11.04 -6.11 11.29
C ASN A 15 11.72 -4.89 10.61
N THR A 16 11.36 -3.69 11.05
CA THR A 16 11.88 -2.41 10.54
C THR A 16 12.21 -1.45 11.68
N ARG A 17 12.82 -1.96 12.76
CA ARG A 17 13.08 -1.23 14.01
C ARG A 17 13.62 0.19 13.78
N ASP A 18 14.80 0.32 13.17
CA ASP A 18 15.46 1.63 13.04
C ASP A 18 14.63 2.60 12.18
N MET A 19 14.05 2.12 11.08
CA MET A 19 13.17 2.95 10.23
C MET A 19 11.91 3.38 10.97
N THR A 20 11.34 2.51 11.81
CA THR A 20 10.18 2.83 12.65
C THR A 20 10.50 3.95 13.63
N LEU A 21 11.67 3.88 14.28
CA LEU A 21 12.10 4.93 15.22
C LEU A 21 12.32 6.27 14.51
N ASP A 22 12.97 6.27 13.33
CA ASP A 22 13.16 7.46 12.51
C ASP A 22 11.82 8.06 12.05
N CYS A 23 10.85 7.20 11.63
CA CYS A 23 9.51 7.61 11.26
C CYS A 23 8.78 8.30 12.42
N LEU A 24 8.82 7.70 13.62
CA LEU A 24 8.19 8.26 14.81
C LEU A 24 8.84 9.58 15.25
N GLU A 25 10.15 9.70 15.16
CA GLU A 25 10.86 10.96 15.43
C GLU A 25 10.40 12.08 14.48
N ALA A 26 10.28 11.77 13.18
CA ALA A 26 9.77 12.72 12.20
C ALA A 26 8.31 13.10 12.46
N LEU A 27 7.46 12.16 12.84
CA LEU A 27 6.06 12.44 13.22
C LEU A 27 5.97 13.35 14.43
N HIS A 28 6.74 13.11 15.49
CA HIS A 28 6.77 13.96 16.69
C HIS A 28 7.36 15.34 16.39
N GLY A 29 8.40 15.42 15.54
CA GLY A 29 9.02 16.69 15.11
C GLY A 29 8.15 17.50 14.13
N SER A 30 7.20 16.85 13.45
CA SER A 30 6.27 17.49 12.50
C SER A 30 5.05 18.11 13.17
N ALA A 31 5.04 18.29 14.51
CA ALA A 31 3.92 18.70 15.34
C ALA A 31 3.23 20.02 14.90
N GLY A 32 2.54 19.97 13.78
CA GLY A 32 1.56 20.95 13.32
C GLY A 32 0.11 20.60 13.71
N ALA A 33 -0.10 19.49 14.40
CA ALA A 33 -1.38 19.08 14.95
C ALA A 33 -1.25 18.92 16.48
N PRO A 34 -1.47 19.95 17.29
CA PRO A 34 -1.53 19.85 18.75
C PRO A 34 -2.59 18.80 19.12
N GLY A 35 -2.19 17.78 19.91
CA GLY A 35 -3.12 16.73 20.35
C GLY A 35 -3.28 15.53 19.38
N ALA A 36 -2.40 15.36 18.41
CA ALA A 36 -2.41 14.15 17.59
C ALA A 36 -2.13 12.90 18.44
N GLU A 37 -2.97 11.88 18.33
CA GLU A 37 -2.68 10.57 18.89
C GLU A 37 -1.88 9.74 17.89
N VAL A 38 -0.89 8.98 18.39
CA VAL A 38 -0.04 8.13 17.55
C VAL A 38 -0.20 6.67 17.97
N PHE A 39 -0.54 5.83 17.01
CA PHE A 39 -0.56 4.38 17.15
C PHE A 39 0.61 3.75 16.40
N VAL A 40 1.25 2.77 17.02
CA VAL A 40 2.14 1.84 16.35
C VAL A 40 1.54 0.44 16.46
N VAL A 41 1.42 -0.24 15.34
CA VAL A 41 1.03 -1.65 15.30
C VAL A 41 2.24 -2.46 14.89
N ASP A 42 2.87 -3.10 15.88
CA ASP A 42 3.93 -4.07 15.62
C ASP A 42 3.31 -5.40 15.18
N ASN A 43 3.52 -5.74 13.94
CA ASN A 43 2.88 -6.86 13.27
C ASN A 43 3.66 -8.19 13.44
N GLY A 44 4.16 -8.44 14.66
CA GLY A 44 4.92 -9.63 15.02
C GLY A 44 6.40 -9.53 14.61
N SER A 45 7.04 -8.42 14.95
CA SER A 45 8.49 -8.25 14.73
C SER A 45 9.32 -9.11 15.67
N SER A 46 10.48 -9.53 15.21
CA SER A 46 11.48 -10.29 15.99
C SER A 46 12.80 -9.54 16.16
N ASP A 47 12.88 -8.28 15.74
CA ASP A 47 14.08 -7.45 15.74
C ASP A 47 14.15 -6.46 16.92
N GLY A 48 13.26 -6.60 17.92
CA GLY A 48 13.18 -5.71 19.08
C GLY A 48 12.48 -4.38 18.80
N THR A 49 11.66 -4.30 17.74
CA THR A 49 10.91 -3.08 17.38
C THR A 49 9.98 -2.66 18.51
N ALA A 50 9.15 -3.57 19.04
CA ALA A 50 8.14 -3.25 20.04
C ALA A 50 8.75 -2.67 21.32
N GLU A 51 9.83 -3.29 21.83
CA GLU A 51 10.57 -2.84 23.00
C GLU A 51 11.20 -1.47 22.78
N ALA A 52 11.83 -1.25 21.61
CA ALA A 52 12.47 0.01 21.29
C ALA A 52 11.45 1.17 21.17
N VAL A 53 10.27 0.93 20.58
CA VAL A 53 9.18 1.91 20.52
C VAL A 53 8.66 2.25 21.91
N SER A 54 8.37 1.24 22.73
CA SER A 54 7.87 1.43 24.08
C SER A 54 8.82 2.24 24.96
N GLN A 55 10.12 2.00 24.84
CA GLN A 55 11.15 2.72 25.61
C GLN A 55 11.35 4.16 25.15
N ARG A 56 11.42 4.38 23.83
CA ARG A 56 11.79 5.70 23.26
C ARG A 56 10.57 6.64 23.12
N PHE A 57 9.39 6.09 22.92
CA PHE A 57 8.14 6.84 22.67
C PHE A 57 7.00 6.37 23.60
N PRO A 58 7.07 6.60 24.92
CA PRO A 58 6.10 6.08 25.88
C PRO A 58 4.69 6.65 25.72
N SER A 59 4.52 7.77 25.01
CA SER A 59 3.21 8.36 24.67
C SER A 59 2.52 7.68 23.50
N VAL A 60 3.22 6.83 22.73
CA VAL A 60 2.66 6.11 21.59
C VAL A 60 1.79 4.95 22.09
N LYS A 61 0.61 4.82 21.51
CA LYS A 61 -0.27 3.68 21.75
C LYS A 61 0.20 2.47 20.94
N LEU A 62 0.90 1.53 21.60
CA LEU A 62 1.49 0.37 20.95
C LEU A 62 0.54 -0.83 20.99
N ILE A 63 0.30 -1.43 19.83
CA ILE A 63 -0.40 -2.70 19.65
C ILE A 63 0.60 -3.72 19.16
N VAL A 64 0.79 -4.84 19.86
CA VAL A 64 1.73 -5.90 19.50
C VAL A 64 0.97 -7.15 19.07
N ASN A 65 1.13 -7.55 17.84
CA ASN A 65 0.57 -8.80 17.31
C ASN A 65 1.56 -9.96 17.47
N PRO A 66 1.09 -11.17 17.79
CA PRO A 66 1.95 -12.35 17.89
C PRO A 66 2.48 -12.83 16.54
N ASP A 67 1.82 -12.45 15.44
CA ASP A 67 2.14 -12.84 14.06
C ASP A 67 1.75 -11.71 13.08
N ASN A 68 2.32 -11.74 11.88
CA ASN A 68 2.02 -10.77 10.83
C ASN A 68 0.61 -11.01 10.26
N LYS A 69 -0.32 -10.12 10.59
CA LYS A 69 -1.72 -10.16 10.14
C LYS A 69 -1.96 -9.52 8.77
N GLY A 70 -0.94 -8.92 8.17
CA GLY A 70 -1.04 -8.12 6.96
C GLY A 70 -1.33 -6.65 7.24
N PHE A 71 -1.21 -5.83 6.21
CA PHE A 71 -1.30 -4.37 6.33
C PHE A 71 -2.72 -3.91 6.67
N ALA A 72 -3.74 -4.45 5.98
CA ALA A 72 -5.14 -4.08 6.19
C ALA A 72 -5.60 -4.36 7.62
N ALA A 73 -5.42 -5.59 8.10
CA ALA A 73 -5.88 -5.99 9.43
C ALA A 73 -5.13 -5.24 10.55
N ALA A 74 -3.83 -5.01 10.39
CA ALA A 74 -3.04 -4.25 11.36
C ALA A 74 -3.51 -2.78 11.46
N ASN A 75 -3.75 -2.12 10.33
CA ASN A 75 -4.30 -0.76 10.34
C ASN A 75 -5.70 -0.72 10.96
N ASN A 76 -6.57 -1.69 10.65
CA ASN A 76 -7.93 -1.75 11.19
C ASN A 76 -7.96 -1.84 12.72
N GLN A 77 -6.99 -2.52 13.35
CA GLN A 77 -6.87 -2.56 14.81
C GLN A 77 -6.69 -1.15 15.40
N ALA A 78 -5.79 -0.36 14.82
CA ALA A 78 -5.57 1.01 15.28
C ALA A 78 -6.72 1.95 14.88
N ILE A 79 -7.30 1.80 13.69
CA ILE A 79 -8.49 2.57 13.27
C ILE A 79 -9.63 2.36 14.25
N GLY A 80 -9.91 1.11 14.66
CA GLY A 80 -10.97 0.78 15.61
C GLY A 80 -10.72 1.31 17.04
N ALA A 81 -9.45 1.46 17.44
CA ALA A 81 -9.06 1.97 18.75
C ALA A 81 -8.87 3.50 18.78
N SER A 82 -8.90 4.15 17.63
CA SER A 82 -8.60 5.57 17.46
C SER A 82 -9.85 6.45 17.49
N SER A 83 -9.65 7.74 17.79
CA SER A 83 -10.75 8.70 17.91
C SER A 83 -10.60 9.95 17.05
N GLY A 84 -9.45 10.18 16.43
CA GLY A 84 -9.15 11.37 15.64
C GLY A 84 -10.17 11.65 14.51
N ARG A 85 -10.42 12.92 14.24
CA ARG A 85 -11.27 13.41 13.14
C ARG A 85 -10.72 12.96 11.78
N TYR A 86 -9.40 12.93 11.67
CA TYR A 86 -8.67 12.37 10.53
C TYR A 86 -7.80 11.20 10.97
N ILE A 87 -7.59 10.27 10.07
CA ILE A 87 -6.70 9.11 10.23
C ILE A 87 -5.59 9.27 9.21
N LEU A 88 -4.34 9.32 9.68
CA LEU A 88 -3.14 9.38 8.84
C LEU A 88 -2.43 8.02 8.90
N LEU A 89 -2.39 7.34 7.76
CA LEU A 89 -1.59 6.14 7.59
C LEU A 89 -0.17 6.55 7.18
N VAL A 90 0.84 6.02 7.85
CA VAL A 90 2.25 6.26 7.53
C VAL A 90 3.00 4.94 7.56
N ASN A 91 3.69 4.59 6.50
CA ASN A 91 4.56 3.42 6.50
C ASN A 91 5.78 3.66 7.41
N SER A 92 6.26 2.60 8.04
CA SER A 92 7.45 2.65 8.92
C SER A 92 8.75 3.10 8.23
N ASP A 93 8.80 3.07 6.89
CA ASP A 93 9.93 3.54 6.08
C ASP A 93 9.68 4.92 5.42
N VAL A 94 8.79 5.72 6.01
CA VAL A 94 8.46 7.07 5.54
C VAL A 94 8.86 8.11 6.58
N ILE A 95 9.53 9.14 6.13
CA ILE A 95 9.88 10.35 6.93
C ILE A 95 9.02 11.50 6.43
N VAL A 96 8.09 11.96 7.24
CA VAL A 96 7.26 13.12 6.91
C VAL A 96 8.10 14.41 7.02
N GLU A 97 8.02 15.28 6.01
CA GLU A 97 8.69 16.59 6.07
C GLU A 97 7.92 17.53 7.01
N LYS A 98 8.63 18.54 7.54
CA LYS A 98 8.03 19.55 8.41
C LYS A 98 6.86 20.24 7.69
N GLY A 99 5.72 20.37 8.37
CA GLY A 99 4.50 20.97 7.81
C GLY A 99 3.62 20.03 6.99
N THR A 100 4.04 18.80 6.73
CA THR A 100 3.26 17.82 5.96
C THR A 100 1.91 17.52 6.62
N LEU A 101 1.88 17.31 7.93
CA LEU A 101 0.65 17.01 8.66
C LEU A 101 -0.33 18.17 8.60
N ALA A 102 0.17 19.39 8.85
CA ALA A 102 -0.65 20.60 8.78
C ALA A 102 -1.22 20.80 7.37
N ALA A 103 -0.40 20.68 6.33
CA ALA A 103 -0.86 20.82 4.95
C ALA A 103 -1.92 19.80 4.55
N LEU A 104 -1.83 18.55 5.05
CA LEU A 104 -2.86 17.54 4.81
C LEU A 104 -4.15 17.86 5.55
N VAL A 105 -4.10 18.26 6.82
CA VAL A 105 -5.28 18.61 7.63
C VAL A 105 -5.96 19.84 7.04
N GLU A 106 -5.22 20.92 6.76
CA GLU A 106 -5.74 22.14 6.14
C GLU A 106 -6.42 21.86 4.79
N PHE A 107 -5.81 21.01 3.96
CA PHE A 107 -6.42 20.59 2.70
C PHE A 107 -7.75 19.84 2.94
N MET A 108 -7.77 18.89 3.87
CA MET A 108 -8.99 18.12 4.17
C MET A 108 -10.10 19.00 4.75
N ASP A 109 -9.75 20.03 5.53
CA ASP A 109 -10.71 21.01 6.05
C ASP A 109 -11.30 21.89 4.93
N ALA A 110 -10.48 22.28 3.97
CA ALA A 110 -10.89 23.08 2.82
C ALA A 110 -11.67 22.27 1.74
N ALA A 111 -11.59 20.94 1.76
CA ALA A 111 -12.17 20.05 0.75
C ALA A 111 -13.18 19.05 1.38
N PRO A 112 -14.41 19.45 1.70
CA PRO A 112 -15.37 18.59 2.42
C PRO A 112 -15.76 17.30 1.68
N LEU A 113 -15.65 17.27 0.34
CA LEU A 113 -15.88 16.05 -0.45
C LEU A 113 -14.64 15.12 -0.51
N ALA A 114 -13.49 15.56 -0.02
CA ALA A 114 -12.31 14.70 0.04
C ALA A 114 -12.50 13.63 1.11
N GLY A 115 -12.65 12.37 0.67
CA GLY A 115 -12.64 11.19 1.54
C GLY A 115 -11.23 10.84 2.00
N ALA A 116 -10.24 11.03 1.10
CA ALA A 116 -8.83 10.80 1.40
C ALA A 116 -7.91 11.70 0.57
N ALA A 117 -6.70 11.94 1.10
CA ALA A 117 -5.64 12.61 0.37
C ALA A 117 -4.28 11.95 0.67
N GLY A 118 -3.37 11.98 -0.30
CA GLY A 118 -2.00 11.47 -0.15
C GLY A 118 -0.97 12.58 -0.24
N ALA A 119 0.12 12.45 0.51
CA ALA A 119 1.28 13.29 0.37
C ALA A 119 2.08 12.96 -0.90
N GLN A 120 2.77 13.95 -1.46
CA GLN A 120 3.75 13.73 -2.51
C GLN A 120 4.97 12.99 -1.94
N LEU A 121 5.15 11.76 -2.36
CA LEU A 121 6.33 10.98 -1.99
C LEU A 121 7.55 11.44 -2.80
N VAL A 122 8.68 11.51 -2.11
CA VAL A 122 9.98 11.83 -2.69
C VAL A 122 11.04 10.81 -2.25
N SER A 123 12.08 10.64 -3.04
CA SER A 123 13.26 9.88 -2.62
C SER A 123 14.14 10.69 -1.67
N ARG A 124 15.12 10.07 -1.03
CA ARG A 124 16.16 10.75 -0.22
C ARG A 124 16.88 11.87 -0.98
N THR A 125 16.91 11.83 -2.30
CA THR A 125 17.53 12.86 -3.17
C THR A 125 16.53 13.90 -3.66
N GLY A 126 15.31 13.96 -3.09
CA GLY A 126 14.27 14.91 -3.47
C GLY A 126 13.57 14.60 -4.80
N ARG A 127 13.88 13.50 -5.48
CA ARG A 127 13.19 13.13 -6.73
C ARG A 127 11.77 12.70 -6.44
N LEU A 128 10.81 13.19 -7.22
CA LEU A 128 9.42 12.78 -7.13
C LEU A 128 9.28 11.25 -7.35
N GLU A 129 8.49 10.63 -6.50
CA GLU A 129 8.13 9.23 -6.58
C GLU A 129 6.64 9.05 -6.90
N HIS A 130 6.26 7.81 -7.26
CA HIS A 130 4.85 7.49 -7.43
C HIS A 130 4.12 7.66 -6.11
N SER A 131 3.13 8.54 -6.08
CA SER A 131 2.32 8.86 -4.91
C SER A 131 0.85 8.56 -5.15
N ALA A 132 0.45 8.42 -6.40
CA ALA A 132 -0.91 8.11 -6.84
C ALA A 132 -0.90 7.06 -7.95
N ALA A 133 -2.00 6.34 -8.10
CA ALA A 133 -2.18 5.32 -9.13
C ALA A 133 -3.59 5.38 -9.72
N ALA A 134 -3.72 4.98 -10.99
CA ALA A 134 -5.03 4.71 -11.59
C ALA A 134 -5.58 3.37 -11.08
N PHE A 135 -6.89 3.25 -11.02
CA PHE A 135 -7.53 1.98 -10.71
C PHE A 135 -7.12 0.88 -11.70
N PRO A 136 -6.87 -0.34 -11.22
CA PRO A 136 -6.58 -1.46 -12.08
C PRO A 136 -7.69 -1.71 -13.11
N SER A 137 -7.30 -1.88 -14.38
CA SER A 137 -8.19 -2.20 -15.49
C SER A 137 -7.57 -3.27 -16.38
N LEU A 138 -8.36 -3.93 -17.25
CA LEU A 138 -7.78 -4.88 -18.21
C LEU A 138 -6.67 -4.24 -19.06
N ALA A 139 -6.87 -2.99 -19.47
CA ALA A 139 -5.87 -2.25 -20.25
C ALA A 139 -4.55 -2.08 -19.47
N THR A 140 -4.62 -1.59 -18.21
CA THR A 140 -3.41 -1.36 -17.40
C THR A 140 -2.69 -2.64 -17.02
N GLU A 141 -3.42 -3.76 -16.93
CA GLU A 141 -2.89 -5.04 -16.48
C GLU A 141 -2.38 -5.93 -17.60
N LEU A 142 -2.99 -5.86 -18.78
CA LEU A 142 -2.64 -6.73 -19.90
C LEU A 142 -1.78 -6.03 -20.95
N LEU A 143 -2.01 -4.73 -21.20
CA LEU A 143 -1.28 -3.99 -22.23
C LEU A 143 0.06 -3.45 -21.71
N ASN A 144 0.90 -3.01 -22.65
CA ASN A 144 2.17 -2.36 -22.33
C ASN A 144 1.89 -0.94 -21.80
N LYS A 145 2.42 -0.63 -20.61
CA LYS A 145 2.24 0.69 -19.99
C LYS A 145 2.83 1.84 -20.81
N SER A 146 3.90 1.60 -21.58
CA SER A 146 4.47 2.62 -22.47
C SER A 146 3.54 2.92 -23.63
N LEU A 147 2.89 1.91 -24.20
CA LEU A 147 1.89 2.06 -25.25
C LEU A 147 0.66 2.82 -24.73
N LEU A 148 0.17 2.46 -23.53
CA LEU A 148 -0.97 3.16 -22.91
C LEU A 148 -0.66 4.64 -22.67
N ARG A 149 0.56 4.98 -22.22
CA ARG A 149 0.99 6.38 -22.05
C ARG A 149 1.08 7.13 -23.38
N ALA A 150 1.54 6.47 -24.44
CA ALA A 150 1.62 7.09 -25.76
C ALA A 150 0.24 7.37 -26.35
N LEU A 151 -0.70 6.43 -26.19
CA LEU A 151 -2.07 6.54 -26.75
C LEU A 151 -3.00 7.41 -25.90
N MET A 152 -2.84 7.43 -24.59
CA MET A 152 -3.74 8.14 -23.65
C MET A 152 -2.92 8.83 -22.54
N PRO A 153 -2.09 9.83 -22.87
CA PRO A 153 -1.17 10.45 -21.91
C PRO A 153 -1.90 11.10 -20.73
N SER A 154 -3.07 11.73 -20.95
CA SER A 154 -3.87 12.36 -19.89
C SER A 154 -4.39 11.36 -18.84
N ARG A 155 -4.67 10.12 -19.25
CA ARG A 155 -5.24 9.09 -18.37
C ARG A 155 -4.17 8.22 -17.70
N TYR A 156 -3.02 8.02 -18.36
CA TYR A 156 -1.94 7.14 -17.90
C TYR A 156 -0.63 7.89 -17.66
N ALA A 157 -0.69 9.23 -17.57
CA ALA A 157 0.45 10.02 -17.09
C ALA A 157 0.94 9.39 -15.80
N GLY A 158 2.18 8.93 -15.80
CA GLY A 158 2.75 8.28 -14.60
C GLY A 158 2.72 9.27 -13.43
N GLY A 159 2.37 8.81 -12.23
CA GLY A 159 2.26 9.59 -10.99
C GLY A 159 3.55 10.29 -10.52
N LYS A 160 4.45 10.59 -11.44
CA LYS A 160 5.62 11.47 -11.30
C LYS A 160 5.35 12.88 -11.86
N ASN A 161 4.12 13.17 -12.26
CA ASN A 161 3.80 14.51 -12.76
C ASN A 161 3.97 15.49 -11.61
N LYS A 162 4.79 16.50 -11.87
CA LYS A 162 4.92 17.66 -11.01
C LYS A 162 3.57 18.40 -11.05
N ALA A 163 2.70 18.09 -10.10
CA ALA A 163 1.52 18.89 -9.85
C ALA A 163 1.94 20.01 -8.89
N ASP A 164 1.58 21.22 -9.21
CA ASP A 164 1.87 22.40 -8.36
C ASP A 164 0.68 22.72 -7.42
N SER A 165 -0.45 22.01 -7.59
CA SER A 165 -1.67 22.15 -6.78
C SER A 165 -2.32 20.80 -6.49
N PRO A 166 -3.19 20.72 -5.47
CA PRO A 166 -3.93 19.49 -5.17
C PRO A 166 -4.65 18.97 -6.40
N THR A 167 -4.44 17.69 -6.70
CA THR A 167 -4.94 17.08 -7.94
C THR A 167 -5.79 15.85 -7.61
N ARG A 168 -6.98 15.78 -8.19
CA ARG A 168 -7.88 14.64 -8.08
C ARG A 168 -7.28 13.42 -8.76
N VAL A 169 -7.25 12.29 -8.06
CA VAL A 169 -6.67 11.02 -8.52
C VAL A 169 -7.62 9.85 -8.27
N ASP A 170 -7.34 8.70 -8.86
CA ASP A 170 -8.13 7.49 -8.58
C ASP A 170 -7.79 6.90 -7.21
N SER A 171 -6.50 6.77 -6.90
CA SER A 171 -6.02 6.30 -5.59
C SER A 171 -4.69 6.93 -5.25
N VAL A 172 -4.39 7.02 -3.96
CA VAL A 172 -3.09 7.39 -3.41
C VAL A 172 -2.46 6.18 -2.72
N LEU A 173 -1.14 6.19 -2.56
CA LEU A 173 -0.45 5.12 -1.84
C LEU A 173 -0.65 5.26 -0.33
N GLY A 174 -0.89 4.13 0.35
CA GLY A 174 -1.00 4.06 1.81
C GLY A 174 0.28 4.42 2.57
N ALA A 175 1.35 4.78 1.85
CA ALA A 175 2.63 5.15 2.45
C ALA A 175 2.59 6.45 3.27
N CYS A 176 1.77 7.44 2.85
CA CYS A 176 1.42 8.64 3.61
C CYS A 176 0.05 9.13 3.11
N MET A 177 -1.02 8.69 3.76
CA MET A 177 -2.40 8.89 3.34
C MET A 177 -3.26 9.35 4.51
N ILE A 178 -3.88 10.52 4.38
CA ILE A 178 -4.90 11.00 5.33
C ILE A 178 -6.29 10.61 4.85
N VAL A 179 -7.15 10.19 5.78
CA VAL A 179 -8.52 9.74 5.52
C VAL A 179 -9.46 10.43 6.49
N ARG A 180 -10.59 10.91 6.00
CA ARG A 180 -11.67 11.48 6.80
C ARG A 180 -12.39 10.37 7.56
N ARG A 181 -12.64 10.53 8.85
CA ARG A 181 -13.32 9.52 9.68
C ARG A 181 -14.73 9.22 9.17
N GLU A 182 -15.48 10.22 8.78
CA GLU A 182 -16.82 10.05 8.21
C GLU A 182 -16.77 9.20 6.91
N ALA A 183 -15.68 9.28 6.15
CA ALA A 183 -15.49 8.39 5.00
C ALA A 183 -15.31 6.93 5.46
N VAL A 184 -14.54 6.69 6.55
CA VAL A 184 -14.41 5.35 7.12
C VAL A 184 -15.75 4.82 7.63
N GLU A 185 -16.52 5.65 8.31
CA GLU A 185 -17.85 5.30 8.82
C GLU A 185 -18.83 4.97 7.69
N SER A 186 -18.72 5.68 6.56
CA SER A 186 -19.58 5.51 5.38
C SER A 186 -19.27 4.24 4.57
N VAL A 187 -17.98 3.96 4.30
CA VAL A 187 -17.59 2.86 3.40
C VAL A 187 -16.93 1.68 4.12
N GLY A 188 -16.77 1.77 5.44
CA GLY A 188 -16.01 0.80 6.25
C GLY A 188 -14.50 1.02 6.17
N ALA A 189 -13.74 0.38 7.04
CA ALA A 189 -12.29 0.38 7.08
C ALA A 189 -11.70 -0.48 5.92
N PHE A 190 -10.44 -0.87 6.01
CA PHE A 190 -9.82 -1.76 5.02
C PHE A 190 -10.54 -3.12 4.94
N ASP A 191 -10.58 -3.68 3.74
CA ASP A 191 -11.01 -5.07 3.55
C ASP A 191 -9.84 -6.01 3.90
N GLU A 192 -9.97 -6.75 5.00
CA GLU A 192 -8.92 -7.62 5.54
C GLU A 192 -8.63 -8.87 4.68
N ASP A 193 -9.45 -9.12 3.68
CA ASP A 193 -9.12 -10.12 2.66
C ASP A 193 -7.83 -9.74 1.90
N PHE A 194 -7.48 -8.46 1.83
CA PHE A 194 -6.20 -7.98 1.30
C PHE A 194 -5.13 -8.07 2.40
N PHE A 195 -4.23 -9.03 2.24
CA PHE A 195 -3.10 -9.17 3.17
C PHE A 195 -2.06 -8.06 2.96
N PHE A 196 -1.71 -7.80 1.70
CA PHE A 196 -0.79 -6.75 1.25
C PHE A 196 -1.01 -6.44 -0.22
N PHE A 197 -0.84 -5.19 -0.64
CA PHE A 197 -1.13 -4.60 -1.95
C PHE A 197 -2.62 -4.43 -2.28
N LEU A 198 -2.94 -3.30 -2.85
CA LEU A 198 -4.25 -2.88 -3.37
C LEU A 198 -5.35 -2.72 -2.30
N GLU A 199 -5.05 -2.87 -1.03
CA GLU A 199 -5.98 -2.57 0.07
C GLU A 199 -6.39 -1.08 0.06
N GLU A 200 -5.42 -0.17 -0.08
CA GLU A 200 -5.68 1.27 -0.21
C GLU A 200 -6.37 1.61 -1.53
N THR A 201 -6.06 0.89 -2.60
CA THR A 201 -6.70 1.04 -3.90
C THR A 201 -8.17 0.62 -3.87
N ASP A 202 -8.48 -0.50 -3.19
CA ASP A 202 -9.87 -0.93 -2.92
C ASP A 202 -10.61 0.11 -2.08
N TRP A 203 -9.96 0.63 -1.05
CA TRP A 203 -10.56 1.63 -0.16
C TRP A 203 -10.88 2.93 -0.90
N CYS A 204 -9.93 3.46 -1.68
CA CYS A 204 -10.16 4.62 -2.54
C CYS A 204 -11.28 4.36 -3.55
N ARG A 205 -11.39 3.14 -4.10
CA ARG A 205 -12.46 2.79 -5.01
C ARG A 205 -13.83 2.82 -4.33
N ARG A 206 -13.96 2.26 -3.13
CA ARG A 206 -15.20 2.31 -2.35
C ARG A 206 -15.60 3.74 -1.99
N MET A 207 -14.65 4.59 -1.60
CA MET A 207 -14.89 6.01 -1.36
C MET A 207 -15.40 6.71 -2.63
N ARG A 208 -14.76 6.46 -3.79
CA ARG A 208 -15.18 7.02 -5.08
C ARG A 208 -16.58 6.55 -5.49
N ASP A 209 -16.88 5.28 -5.28
CA ASP A 209 -18.22 4.71 -5.58
C ASP A 209 -19.30 5.28 -4.63
N ALA A 210 -18.95 5.76 -3.44
CA ALA A 210 -19.79 6.51 -2.50
C ALA A 210 -19.86 8.03 -2.78
N GLY A 211 -19.24 8.52 -3.87
CA GLY A 211 -19.28 9.93 -4.26
C GLY A 211 -18.22 10.81 -3.63
N LEU A 212 -17.29 10.24 -2.85
CA LEU A 212 -16.16 10.97 -2.27
C LEU A 212 -15.02 11.11 -3.27
N GLU A 213 -14.14 12.06 -3.04
CA GLU A 213 -13.01 12.38 -3.90
C GLU A 213 -11.68 12.01 -3.24
N ILE A 214 -10.70 11.64 -4.07
CA ILE A 214 -9.34 11.31 -3.63
C ILE A 214 -8.37 12.29 -4.25
N TYR A 215 -7.45 12.82 -3.44
CA TYR A 215 -6.52 13.85 -3.88
C TYR A 215 -5.07 13.50 -3.61
N LEU A 216 -4.17 13.96 -4.49
CA LEU A 216 -2.75 14.11 -4.21
C LEU A 216 -2.48 15.56 -3.83
N VAL A 217 -1.83 15.79 -2.69
CA VAL A 217 -1.51 17.13 -2.16
C VAL A 217 -0.01 17.36 -2.26
N PRO A 218 0.47 18.12 -3.27
CA PRO A 218 1.90 18.28 -3.54
C PRO A 218 2.65 19.12 -2.49
N SER A 219 1.95 19.98 -1.76
CA SER A 219 2.51 20.78 -0.65
C SER A 219 2.83 19.92 0.57
N ALA A 220 2.14 18.79 0.76
CA ALA A 220 2.45 17.78 1.75
C ALA A 220 3.50 16.82 1.17
N ARG A 221 4.68 16.74 1.79
CA ARG A 221 5.79 15.94 1.26
C ARG A 221 6.30 14.92 2.28
N ALA A 222 6.60 13.72 1.81
CA ALA A 222 7.15 12.67 2.64
C ALA A 222 8.26 11.91 1.90
N VAL A 223 9.40 11.70 2.58
CA VAL A 223 10.53 10.94 2.04
C VAL A 223 10.28 9.47 2.24
N HIS A 224 10.13 8.71 1.15
CA HIS A 224 9.97 7.27 1.19
C HIS A 224 11.34 6.61 1.05
N LEU A 225 11.81 6.00 2.14
CA LEU A 225 13.16 5.43 2.22
C LEU A 225 13.32 4.17 1.35
N LYS A 226 12.20 3.60 0.90
CA LYS A 226 12.11 2.32 0.19
C LYS A 226 12.94 1.29 0.92
N GLY A 227 12.38 0.74 1.98
CA GLY A 227 13.03 -0.24 2.85
C GLY A 227 13.88 -1.16 2.01
N ARG A 228 15.10 -1.37 2.39
CA ARG A 228 16.20 -1.99 1.61
C ARG A 228 15.69 -3.03 0.61
N SER A 229 15.69 -2.66 -0.67
CA SER A 229 15.09 -3.37 -1.84
C SER A 229 15.55 -4.82 -2.05
N LYS A 230 16.20 -5.42 -1.09
CA LYS A 230 16.67 -6.80 -1.07
C LYS A 230 15.81 -7.68 -0.16
N SER A 231 14.48 -7.45 -0.13
CA SER A 231 13.60 -8.41 0.55
C SER A 231 13.84 -9.81 -0.03
N PRO A 232 14.12 -10.80 0.80
CA PRO A 232 14.25 -12.19 0.35
C PRO A 232 12.94 -12.74 -0.22
N PHE A 233 11.81 -12.08 0.04
CA PHE A 233 10.45 -12.49 -0.32
C PHE A 233 9.92 -11.85 -1.61
N ARG A 234 10.78 -11.47 -2.55
CA ARG A 234 10.34 -10.81 -3.80
C ARG A 234 9.40 -11.65 -4.65
N ALA A 235 9.62 -12.96 -4.71
CA ALA A 235 8.76 -13.87 -5.49
C ALA A 235 7.40 -14.04 -4.80
N GLU A 236 7.41 -14.23 -3.49
CA GLU A 236 6.23 -14.36 -2.64
C GLU A 236 5.39 -13.07 -2.64
N ALA A 237 6.04 -11.91 -2.55
CA ALA A 237 5.38 -10.60 -2.69
C ALA A 237 4.73 -10.44 -4.07
N ARG A 238 5.33 -10.99 -5.12
CA ARG A 238 4.74 -10.96 -6.46
C ARG A 238 3.49 -11.84 -6.55
N VAL A 239 3.49 -13.01 -5.93
CA VAL A 239 2.31 -13.86 -5.80
C VAL A 239 1.21 -13.13 -5.03
N GLU A 240 1.55 -12.47 -3.91
CA GLU A 240 0.58 -11.71 -3.12
C GLU A 240 -0.05 -10.56 -3.92
N TYR A 241 0.75 -9.82 -4.72
CA TYR A 241 0.22 -8.81 -5.62
C TYR A 241 -0.81 -9.38 -6.62
N TYR A 242 -0.52 -10.54 -7.24
CA TYR A 242 -1.46 -11.17 -8.17
C TYR A 242 -2.74 -11.65 -7.45
N ARG A 243 -2.60 -12.16 -6.24
CA ARG A 243 -3.74 -12.55 -5.40
C ARG A 243 -4.63 -11.35 -5.09
N SER A 244 -4.04 -10.26 -4.63
CA SER A 244 -4.74 -9.02 -4.34
C SER A 244 -5.39 -8.43 -5.60
N LEU A 245 -4.71 -8.50 -6.74
CA LEU A 245 -5.28 -8.08 -8.02
C LEU A 245 -6.52 -8.90 -8.40
N TYR A 246 -6.48 -10.21 -8.23
CA TYR A 246 -7.65 -11.07 -8.52
C TYR A 246 -8.80 -10.82 -7.56
N LYS A 247 -8.52 -10.51 -6.28
CA LYS A 247 -9.54 -10.09 -5.30
C LYS A 247 -10.16 -8.76 -5.68
N TYR A 248 -9.35 -7.77 -6.06
CA TYR A 248 -9.81 -6.47 -6.51
C TYR A 248 -10.78 -6.62 -7.69
N PHE A 249 -10.40 -7.38 -8.73
CA PHE A 249 -11.29 -7.62 -9.87
C PHE A 249 -12.52 -8.47 -9.50
N ARG A 250 -12.40 -9.40 -8.54
CA ARG A 250 -13.56 -10.16 -8.03
C ARG A 250 -14.59 -9.24 -7.41
N LYS A 251 -14.16 -8.19 -6.72
CA LYS A 251 -15.00 -7.23 -6.02
C LYS A 251 -15.60 -6.18 -6.96
N HIS A 252 -14.81 -5.67 -7.90
CA HIS A 252 -15.16 -4.49 -8.70
C HIS A 252 -15.45 -4.77 -10.19
N SER A 253 -15.50 -6.03 -10.62
CA SER A 253 -15.67 -6.35 -12.05
C SER A 253 -16.58 -7.56 -12.27
N GLY A 254 -17.20 -7.61 -13.43
CA GLY A 254 -18.04 -8.73 -13.85
C GLY A 254 -17.26 -10.00 -14.21
N PRO A 255 -17.94 -11.17 -14.32
CA PRO A 255 -17.31 -12.46 -14.54
C PRO A 255 -16.47 -12.54 -15.81
N ALA A 256 -16.93 -11.97 -16.93
CA ALA A 256 -16.19 -11.94 -18.20
C ALA A 256 -14.83 -11.22 -18.06
N THR A 257 -14.83 -10.04 -17.41
CA THR A 257 -13.59 -9.27 -17.14
C THR A 257 -12.60 -10.07 -16.27
N ARG A 258 -13.10 -10.80 -15.26
CA ARG A 258 -12.28 -11.66 -14.39
C ARG A 258 -11.64 -12.81 -15.16
N LEU A 259 -12.41 -13.45 -16.04
CA LEU A 259 -11.92 -14.54 -16.88
C LEU A 259 -10.83 -14.03 -17.84
N LEU A 260 -11.08 -12.91 -18.53
CA LEU A 260 -10.12 -12.29 -19.44
C LEU A 260 -8.84 -11.86 -18.72
N LEU A 261 -8.96 -11.30 -17.51
CA LEU A 261 -7.79 -10.96 -16.70
C LEU A 261 -6.96 -12.20 -16.37
N ARG A 262 -7.60 -13.27 -15.85
CA ARG A 262 -6.90 -14.50 -15.47
C ARG A 262 -6.21 -15.15 -16.67
N ALA A 263 -6.92 -15.31 -17.78
CA ALA A 263 -6.36 -15.88 -19.01
C ALA A 263 -5.19 -15.02 -19.54
N GLY A 264 -5.38 -13.70 -19.65
CA GLY A 264 -4.33 -12.80 -20.12
C GLY A 264 -3.10 -12.75 -19.20
N LYS A 265 -3.31 -12.81 -17.86
CA LYS A 265 -2.19 -12.90 -16.90
C LYS A 265 -1.45 -14.22 -17.00
N LEU A 266 -2.16 -15.35 -17.13
CA LEU A 266 -1.52 -16.66 -17.33
C LEU A 266 -0.67 -16.68 -18.61
N VAL A 267 -1.21 -16.21 -19.73
CA VAL A 267 -0.46 -16.11 -20.99
C VAL A 267 0.77 -15.22 -20.81
N LYS A 268 0.62 -14.05 -20.20
CA LYS A 268 1.74 -13.12 -19.97
C LYS A 268 2.82 -13.73 -19.06
N VAL A 269 2.44 -14.47 -18.03
CA VAL A 269 3.36 -15.16 -17.12
C VAL A 269 4.07 -16.29 -17.86
N ALA A 270 3.35 -17.11 -18.63
CA ALA A 270 3.92 -18.21 -19.42
C ALA A 270 4.94 -17.71 -20.46
N LEU A 271 4.60 -16.66 -21.22
CA LEU A 271 5.51 -16.06 -22.19
C LEU A 271 6.79 -15.51 -21.54
N ASN A 272 6.65 -14.78 -20.41
CA ASN A 272 7.82 -14.30 -19.67
C ASN A 272 8.67 -15.43 -19.09
N PHE A 273 8.05 -16.50 -18.61
CA PHE A 273 8.75 -17.69 -18.12
C PHE A 273 9.59 -18.32 -19.24
N VAL A 274 8.99 -18.58 -20.42
CA VAL A 274 9.68 -19.17 -21.56
C VAL A 274 10.83 -18.28 -22.03
N MET A 275 10.58 -16.97 -22.20
CA MET A 275 11.64 -16.03 -22.61
C MET A 275 12.80 -15.96 -21.60
N LEU A 276 12.49 -15.95 -20.31
CA LEU A 276 13.52 -15.92 -19.26
C LEU A 276 14.28 -17.25 -19.16
N ALA A 277 13.62 -18.38 -19.39
CA ALA A 277 14.27 -19.68 -19.44
C ALA A 277 15.26 -19.74 -20.60
N ALA A 278 14.85 -19.32 -21.80
CA ALA A 278 15.72 -19.25 -22.98
C ALA A 278 16.90 -18.28 -22.76
N ALA A 279 16.66 -17.09 -22.20
CA ALA A 279 17.71 -16.12 -21.91
C ALA A 279 18.71 -16.64 -20.85
N ASN A 280 18.26 -17.36 -19.85
CA ASN A 280 19.15 -17.98 -18.86
C ASN A 280 19.97 -19.13 -19.48
N ALA A 281 19.35 -19.96 -20.32
CA ALA A 281 20.07 -21.02 -21.04
C ALA A 281 21.15 -20.42 -21.95
N PHE A 282 20.83 -19.39 -22.73
CA PHE A 282 21.79 -18.68 -23.59
C PHE A 282 22.96 -18.08 -22.80
N THR A 283 22.72 -17.53 -21.62
CA THR A 283 23.76 -16.98 -20.74
C THR A 283 24.39 -18.02 -19.81
N ILE A 284 24.12 -19.30 -20.02
CA ILE A 284 24.59 -20.44 -19.19
C ILE A 284 24.34 -20.14 -17.69
N PHE A 285 23.20 -19.51 -17.38
CA PHE A 285 22.79 -19.10 -16.02
C PHE A 285 23.80 -18.19 -15.29
N CYS A 286 24.74 -17.53 -15.99
CA CYS A 286 25.75 -16.70 -15.35
C CYS A 286 25.23 -15.34 -14.87
N VAL A 287 24.09 -14.85 -15.41
CA VAL A 287 23.54 -13.53 -15.09
C VAL A 287 22.57 -13.61 -13.89
N GLY A 288 23.01 -13.14 -12.71
CA GLY A 288 22.24 -13.23 -11.46
C GLY A 288 20.84 -12.57 -11.53
N GLY A 289 20.73 -11.43 -12.22
CA GLY A 289 19.45 -10.74 -12.40
C GLY A 289 18.45 -11.51 -13.27
N LEU A 290 18.92 -12.29 -14.27
CA LEU A 290 18.06 -13.16 -15.06
C LEU A 290 17.60 -14.38 -14.26
N ARG A 291 18.47 -14.96 -13.45
CA ARG A 291 18.12 -16.08 -12.55
C ARG A 291 17.05 -15.70 -11.55
N GLU A 292 17.17 -14.52 -10.93
CA GLU A 292 16.17 -14.02 -9.99
C GLU A 292 14.80 -13.82 -10.65
N LYS A 293 14.79 -13.20 -11.85
CA LYS A 293 13.56 -13.04 -12.61
C LYS A 293 12.95 -14.38 -13.01
N LEU A 294 13.77 -15.34 -13.47
CA LEU A 294 13.29 -16.68 -13.79
C LEU A 294 12.66 -17.35 -12.57
N ARG A 295 13.28 -17.29 -11.39
CA ARG A 295 12.69 -17.80 -10.13
C ARG A 295 11.32 -17.20 -9.85
N ILE A 296 11.17 -15.87 -9.98
CA ILE A 296 9.90 -15.19 -9.76
C ILE A 296 8.83 -15.71 -10.73
N TYR A 297 9.15 -15.79 -12.02
CA TYR A 297 8.19 -16.22 -13.03
C TYR A 297 7.90 -17.72 -12.98
N SER A 298 8.86 -18.55 -12.56
CA SER A 298 8.64 -19.99 -12.30
C SER A 298 7.63 -20.18 -11.16
N LEU A 299 7.81 -19.44 -10.06
CA LEU A 299 6.87 -19.51 -8.93
C LEU A 299 5.47 -19.05 -9.34
N LEU A 300 5.37 -17.93 -10.06
CA LEU A 300 4.08 -17.42 -10.57
C LEU A 300 3.41 -18.40 -11.53
N PHE A 301 4.16 -18.99 -12.44
CA PHE A 301 3.64 -19.94 -13.43
C PHE A 301 3.11 -21.20 -12.71
N GLY A 302 3.92 -21.79 -11.82
CA GLY A 302 3.49 -22.93 -11.00
C GLY A 302 2.27 -22.60 -10.15
N TRP A 303 2.22 -21.41 -9.54
CA TRP A 303 1.08 -20.96 -8.75
C TRP A 303 -0.22 -20.86 -9.59
N HIS A 304 -0.13 -20.37 -10.84
CA HIS A 304 -1.30 -20.34 -11.74
C HIS A 304 -1.74 -21.74 -12.17
N LEU A 305 -0.79 -22.65 -12.48
CA LEU A 305 -1.08 -24.03 -12.84
C LEU A 305 -1.73 -24.81 -11.68
N ALA A 306 -1.37 -24.48 -10.46
CA ALA A 306 -1.97 -25.02 -9.25
C ALA A 306 -3.30 -24.34 -8.86
N PHE A 307 -3.92 -23.57 -9.76
CA PHE A 307 -5.18 -22.84 -9.53
C PHE A 307 -5.11 -21.79 -8.41
N CYS A 308 -3.96 -21.16 -8.26
CA CYS A 308 -3.76 -20.03 -7.35
C CYS A 308 -4.02 -20.36 -5.85
N PRO A 309 -3.35 -21.36 -5.27
CA PRO A 309 -3.60 -21.77 -3.88
C PRO A 309 -3.19 -20.68 -2.89
N ASP A 310 -3.86 -20.69 -1.71
CA ASP A 310 -3.61 -19.71 -0.65
C ASP A 310 -2.30 -19.95 0.14
N GLY A 311 -1.75 -21.16 0.09
CA GLY A 311 -0.56 -21.56 0.86
C GLY A 311 0.78 -20.99 0.39
N ILE A 312 0.82 -20.28 -0.75
CA ILE A 312 2.03 -19.66 -1.31
C ILE A 312 1.85 -18.14 -1.25
N GLY A 313 2.77 -17.41 -0.62
CA GLY A 313 2.74 -15.96 -0.48
C GLY A 313 3.67 -15.46 0.61
N LEU A 314 3.46 -14.22 1.07
CA LEU A 314 4.27 -13.62 2.13
C LEU A 314 4.10 -14.38 3.45
N PRO A 315 5.18 -14.48 4.28
CA PRO A 315 5.11 -15.11 5.60
C PRO A 315 4.17 -14.35 6.54
N GLY A 316 3.53 -15.09 7.46
CA GLY A 316 2.55 -14.56 8.41
C GLY A 316 1.10 -14.77 7.99
N LYS A 317 0.83 -15.00 6.71
CA LYS A 317 -0.52 -15.29 6.25
C LYS A 317 -0.96 -16.67 6.76
N LYS A 318 -1.81 -16.70 7.78
CA LYS A 318 -2.54 -17.95 8.12
C LYS A 318 -3.41 -18.32 6.91
N THR A 319 -3.18 -19.51 6.37
CA THR A 319 -4.13 -20.12 5.45
C THR A 319 -5.45 -20.26 6.22
N ASN A 320 -6.44 -19.44 5.87
CA ASN A 320 -7.78 -19.65 6.39
C ASN A 320 -8.22 -21.05 5.96
N GLY A 321 -7.99 -22.01 6.85
CA GLY A 321 -8.64 -23.30 6.77
C GLY A 321 -10.13 -23.02 6.64
N ARG A 322 -10.72 -23.52 5.57
CA ARG A 322 -12.13 -23.45 5.20
C ARG A 322 -13.02 -23.27 6.42
N ARG A 323 -13.57 -22.07 6.63
CA ARG A 323 -14.84 -22.00 7.32
C ARG A 323 -15.88 -22.56 6.37
N HIS A 324 -16.03 -23.88 6.41
CA HIS A 324 -17.25 -24.53 5.96
C HIS A 324 -18.33 -24.25 7.00
N ARG A 325 -19.33 -23.54 6.57
CA ARG A 325 -20.78 -23.74 6.76
C ARG A 325 -21.28 -24.13 8.16
N SER A 326 -22.12 -23.35 8.66
CA SER A 326 -23.51 -23.79 8.90
C SER A 326 -24.44 -22.61 8.62
#